data_58c6d4114460f304de7a1e9256c0088a
#
_entry.id   58c6d4114460f304de7a1e9256c0088a
#
_cell.length_a   1.000
_cell.length_b   1.000
_cell.length_c   1.000
_cell.angle_alpha   90.00
_cell.angle_beta   90.00
_cell.angle_gamma   90.00
#
_symmetry.space_group_name_H-M   'P 1'
#
loop_
_entity.id
_entity.type
_entity.pdbx_description
1 polymer ?
#
loop_
_entity_poly.entity_id
_entity_poly.type
_entity_poly.pdbx_seq_one_letter_code
_entity_poly.pdbx_strand_id
1 'polypeptide(L)' 'MNKNNRQHNEQTAYDLLIEHIEKTKSELDCAYSKFENATDPDLIDSSIYLLQSIQMRYKFLLKCAKRSDPSISQKP' A
#
# COMPACT_ATOMS: atom_id res chain seq x y z
N MET A 1 19.25 -20.34 -11.18
CA MET A 1 19.16 -20.00 -11.14
C MET A 1 19.25 -18.88 -11.31
N ASN A 2 19.40 -18.44 -11.61
CA ASN A 2 19.67 -17.42 -11.74
C ASN A 2 18.92 -16.54 -12.50
N LYS A 3 18.06 -16.93 -13.27
CA LYS A 3 17.29 -16.15 -13.90
C LYS A 3 16.52 -15.35 -12.99
N ASN A 4 16.09 -15.78 -11.93
CA ASN A 4 15.37 -15.01 -10.99
C ASN A 4 16.17 -13.88 -10.47
N ASN A 5 17.40 -14.09 -10.31
CA ASN A 5 18.24 -13.05 -9.84
C ASN A 5 18.32 -11.95 -10.82
N ARG A 6 18.30 -12.31 -12.07
CA ARG A 6 18.37 -11.34 -13.03
C ARG A 6 17.17 -10.49 -13.02
N GLN A 7 16.02 -11.03 -12.84
CA GLN A 7 14.84 -10.27 -12.80
C GLN A 7 14.82 -9.37 -11.64
N HIS A 8 15.33 -9.83 -10.54
CA HIS A 8 15.40 -9.02 -9.39
C HIS A 8 16.24 -7.83 -9.65
N ASN A 9 17.32 -7.96 -10.30
CA ASN A 9 18.20 -6.86 -10.55
C ASN A 9 17.57 -5.81 -11.41
N GLU A 10 16.62 -6.17 -12.19
CA GLU A 10 15.98 -5.22 -13.04
C GLU A 10 14.87 -4.48 -12.38
N GLN A 11 14.43 -4.92 -11.21
CA GLN A 11 13.36 -4.28 -10.53
C GLN A 11 13.90 -3.08 -9.75
N THR A 12 13.39 -1.92 -10.00
CA THR A 12 13.88 -0.73 -9.34
C THR A 12 13.20 -0.53 -8.02
N ALA A 13 13.73 0.37 -7.22
CA ALA A 13 13.12 0.73 -5.96
C ALA A 13 11.71 1.28 -6.19
N TYR A 14 11.52 2.01 -7.27
CA TYR A 14 10.21 2.55 -7.59
C TYR A 14 9.23 1.41 -7.86
N ASP A 15 9.66 0.39 -8.60
CA ASP A 15 8.80 -0.74 -8.89
C ASP A 15 8.39 -1.48 -7.63
N LEU A 16 9.31 -1.62 -6.70
CA LEU A 16 9.00 -2.26 -5.44
C LEU A 16 8.02 -1.43 -4.63
N LEU A 17 8.16 -0.13 -4.69
CA LEU A 17 7.26 0.76 -4.01
C LEU A 17 5.84 0.64 -4.57
N ILE A 18 5.73 0.59 -5.89
CA ILE A 18 4.43 0.43 -6.53
C ILE A 18 3.79 -0.90 -6.13
N GLU A 19 4.59 -1.93 -6.06
CA GLU A 19 4.11 -3.22 -5.63
C GLU A 19 3.57 -3.16 -4.22
N HIS A 20 4.26 -2.45 -3.35
CA HIS A 20 3.85 -2.30 -1.97
C HIS A 20 2.54 -1.50 -1.88
N ILE A 21 2.39 -0.51 -2.73
CA ILE A 21 1.16 0.28 -2.76
C ILE A 21 -0.01 -0.60 -3.16
N GLU A 22 0.17 -1.44 -4.15
CA GLU A 22 -0.88 -2.32 -4.61
C GLU A 22 -1.29 -3.32 -3.53
N LYS A 23 -0.32 -3.83 -2.81
CA LYS A 23 -0.60 -4.73 -1.73
C LYS A 23 -1.37 -4.03 -0.64
N THR A 24 -0.97 -2.83 -0.30
CA THR A 24 -1.63 -2.06 0.75
C THR A 24 -3.06 -1.72 0.34
N LYS A 25 -3.27 -1.46 -0.93
CA LYS A 25 -4.61 -1.20 -1.40
C LYS A 25 -5.49 -2.43 -1.25
N SER A 26 -4.96 -3.61 -1.52
CA SER A 26 -5.70 -4.84 -1.30
C SER A 26 -6.04 -5.05 0.16
N GLU A 27 -5.11 -4.72 1.05
CA GLU A 27 -5.35 -4.80 2.47
C GLU A 27 -6.47 -3.87 2.88
N LEU A 28 -6.48 -2.68 2.30
CA LEU A 28 -7.49 -1.70 2.62
C LEU A 28 -8.87 -2.21 2.18
N ASP A 29 -8.94 -2.77 1.00
CA ASP A 29 -10.21 -3.30 0.49
C ASP A 29 -10.71 -4.43 1.38
N CYS A 30 -9.83 -5.28 1.85
CA CYS A 30 -10.18 -6.33 2.77
C CYS A 30 -10.69 -5.79 4.08
N ALA A 31 -10.02 -4.76 4.59
CA ALA A 31 -10.42 -4.17 5.86
C ALA A 31 -11.79 -3.52 5.76
N TYR A 32 -12.08 -2.88 4.63
CA TYR A 32 -13.41 -2.30 4.41
C TYR A 32 -14.46 -3.40 4.41
N SER A 33 -14.16 -4.50 3.76
CA SER A 33 -15.08 -5.61 3.70
C SER A 33 -15.40 -6.16 5.08
N LYS A 34 -14.39 -6.30 5.89
CA LYS A 34 -14.57 -6.78 7.25
C LYS A 34 -15.37 -5.79 8.08
N PHE A 35 -15.11 -4.51 7.90
CA PHE A 35 -15.82 -3.49 8.63
C PHE A 35 -17.29 -3.50 8.25
N GLU A 36 -17.60 -3.63 6.98
CA GLU A 36 -18.98 -3.64 6.51
C GLU A 36 -19.76 -4.82 7.03
N ASN A 37 -19.08 -5.93 7.25
CA ASN A 37 -19.75 -7.13 7.71
C ASN A 37 -19.74 -7.30 9.22
N ALA A 38 -19.10 -6.41 9.94
CA ALA A 38 -19.01 -6.55 11.38
C ALA A 38 -20.31 -6.11 12.04
N THR A 39 -20.76 -6.89 13.02
CA THR A 39 -21.95 -6.53 13.75
C THR A 39 -21.67 -6.34 15.23
N ASP A 40 -20.56 -6.86 15.71
CA ASP A 40 -20.18 -6.73 17.11
C ASP A 40 -19.56 -5.35 17.33
N PRO A 41 -20.04 -4.58 18.32
CA PRO A 41 -19.50 -3.23 18.53
C PRO A 41 -17.98 -3.18 18.77
N ASP A 42 -17.46 -4.18 19.49
CA ASP A 42 -16.02 -4.18 19.73
C ASP A 42 -15.26 -4.43 18.43
N LEU A 43 -15.81 -5.26 17.60
CA LEU A 43 -15.19 -5.54 16.33
C LEU A 43 -15.28 -4.34 15.41
N ILE A 44 -16.38 -3.63 15.47
CA ILE A 44 -16.53 -2.41 14.68
C ILE A 44 -15.49 -1.39 15.07
N ASP A 45 -15.29 -1.19 16.37
CA ASP A 45 -14.31 -0.24 16.85
C ASP A 45 -12.91 -0.60 16.39
N SER A 46 -12.53 -1.86 16.55
CA SER A 46 -11.20 -2.26 16.15
C SER A 46 -11.04 -2.20 14.64
N SER A 47 -12.09 -2.43 13.89
CA SER A 47 -12.03 -2.34 12.45
C SER A 47 -11.81 -0.91 11.99
N ILE A 48 -12.37 0.05 12.71
CA ILE A 48 -12.16 1.45 12.39
C ILE A 48 -10.69 1.82 12.56
N TYR A 49 -10.09 1.40 13.67
CA TYR A 49 -8.69 1.67 13.90
C TYR A 49 -7.82 1.02 12.84
N LEU A 50 -8.16 -0.21 12.45
CA LEU A 50 -7.40 -0.89 11.43
C LEU A 50 -7.51 -0.16 10.10
N LEU A 51 -8.70 0.25 9.74
CA LEU A 51 -8.91 1.00 8.51
C LEU A 51 -8.08 2.27 8.50
N GLN A 52 -8.12 3.02 9.59
CA GLN A 52 -7.38 4.26 9.67
C GLN A 52 -5.88 4.02 9.53
N SER A 53 -5.40 2.98 10.16
CA SER A 53 -4.00 2.64 10.11
C SER A 53 -3.55 2.34 8.67
N ILE A 54 -4.34 1.54 7.97
CA ILE A 54 -3.99 1.17 6.61
C ILE A 54 -4.12 2.37 5.67
N GLN A 55 -5.12 3.20 5.89
CA GLN A 55 -5.29 4.40 5.08
C GLN A 55 -4.11 5.34 5.22
N MET A 56 -3.61 5.49 6.42
CA MET A 56 -2.45 6.35 6.64
C MET A 56 -1.22 5.79 5.95
N ARG A 57 -1.04 4.48 6.02
CA ARG A 57 0.09 3.85 5.36
C ARG A 57 -0.03 4.02 3.85
N TYR A 58 -1.22 3.85 3.32
CA TYR A 58 -1.46 3.99 1.90
C TYR A 58 -1.12 5.41 1.43
N LYS A 59 -1.59 6.40 2.17
CA LYS A 59 -1.31 7.78 1.84
C LYS A 59 0.17 8.09 1.88
N PHE A 60 0.85 7.56 2.87
CA PHE A 60 2.29 7.76 2.98
C PHE A 60 3.01 7.15 1.78
N LEU A 61 2.62 5.94 1.39
CA LEU A 61 3.25 5.28 0.27
C LEU A 61 3.00 6.04 -1.04
N LEU A 62 1.81 6.60 -1.19
CA LEU A 62 1.52 7.39 -2.37
C LEU A 62 2.39 8.64 -2.43
N LYS A 63 2.64 9.25 -1.29
CA LYS A 63 3.51 10.40 -1.26
C LYS A 63 4.93 10.01 -1.64
N CYS A 64 5.37 8.86 -1.16
CA CYS A 64 6.69 8.37 -1.53
C CYS A 64 6.80 8.13 -3.02
N ALA A 65 5.75 7.57 -3.61
CA ALA A 65 5.77 7.30 -5.03
C ALA A 65 5.83 8.58 -5.84
N LYS A 66 5.08 9.59 -5.40
CA LYS A 66 5.12 10.84 -6.10
C LYS A 66 6.48 11.46 -6.06
N ARG A 67 7.13 11.39 -4.92
CA ARG A 67 8.46 11.94 -4.79
C ARG A 67 9.48 11.21 -5.62
N SER A 68 9.31 9.91 -5.77
CA SER A 68 10.27 9.07 -6.47
C SER A 68 10.03 8.99 -7.96
N ASP A 69 8.87 9.40 -8.43
CA ASP A 69 8.53 9.30 -9.83
C ASP A 69 9.32 10.33 -10.62
N PRO A 70 10.19 9.92 -11.51
CA PRO A 70 11.00 10.86 -12.26
C PRO A 70 10.18 11.82 -13.10
N SER A 71 9.02 11.41 -13.53
CA SER A 71 8.25 12.27 -14.38
C SER A 71 7.54 13.36 -13.60
N ILE A 72 7.48 13.25 -12.28
CA ILE A 72 6.82 14.23 -11.50
C ILE A 72 7.77 15.02 -10.66
N SER A 73 8.88 14.45 -10.40
CA SER A 73 9.71 14.95 -9.36
C SER A 73 10.35 16.24 -9.61
N GLN A 74 10.34 16.73 -10.75
CA GLN A 74 11.05 17.78 -10.93
C GLN A 74 10.48 18.93 -10.45
N LYS A 75 9.62 19.04 -9.98
CA LYS A 75 9.12 20.10 -9.65
C LYS A 75 9.56 20.64 -8.60
N PRO A 76 10.06 21.39 -8.42
CA PRO A 76 10.49 22.02 -7.26
C PRO A 76 9.42 22.70 -6.60
#